data_a0ad7df69df68820fd84ea02bd73e5f7
#
_entry.id   a0ad7df69df68820fd84ea02bd73e5f7
#
_cell.length_a   1.000
_cell.length_b   1.000
_cell.length_c   1.000
_cell.angle_alpha   90.00
_cell.angle_beta   90.00
_cell.angle_gamma   90.00
#
_symmetry.space_group_name_H-M   'P 1'
#
loop_
_entity.id
_entity.type
_entity.pdbx_description
1 polymer ?
#
loop_
_entity_poly.entity_id
_entity_poly.type
_entity_poly.pdbx_seq_one_letter_code
_entity_poly.pdbx_strand_id
1 'polypeptide(L)'
;MIISLLHLNLNAQVFNFTSEEEGKSITHKVLLDSEYFIETQYVTDSNEFISTRGGFYELKEGMYLVRFEFNSNFSSDSLKTLNYKSTKWKQSKALKQDHSGKWLMAGRVRNGVEKRRTTSGARKTLKFLLDGHFQWTAFNTETFKFHGSGGGTYTAQEGDYIETITYFSRDNSRVGAVLPFRYDLKGMDWHHQGMNSKGKPMYEIWTKRVN
;
A
#
# COMPACT_ATOMS: atom_id res chain seq x y z
N MET A 1 -18.51 -38.00 8.28
CA MET A 1 -17.14 -37.47 8.19
C MET A 1 -17.25 -35.98 8.04
N ILE A 2 -17.06 -35.23 9.13
CA ILE A 2 -17.20 -33.76 9.14
C ILE A 2 -15.83 -33.21 8.74
N ILE A 3 -15.74 -32.66 7.53
CA ILE A 3 -14.55 -31.93 7.09
C ILE A 3 -14.60 -30.58 7.81
N SER A 4 -13.81 -30.46 8.88
CA SER A 4 -13.56 -29.20 9.53
C SER A 4 -12.73 -28.35 8.55
N LEU A 5 -13.37 -27.37 7.91
CA LEU A 5 -12.67 -26.28 7.23
C LEU A 5 -11.94 -25.45 8.31
N LEU A 6 -10.67 -25.72 8.50
CA LEU A 6 -9.78 -24.81 9.19
C LEU A 6 -9.79 -23.49 8.40
N HIS A 7 -10.60 -22.54 8.86
CA HIS A 7 -10.43 -21.15 8.45
C HIS A 7 -9.08 -20.69 9.05
N LEU A 8 -8.03 -20.78 8.27
CA LEU A 8 -6.80 -20.03 8.54
C LEU A 8 -7.20 -18.55 8.56
N ASN A 9 -7.38 -18.02 9.76
CA ASN A 9 -7.39 -16.56 9.96
C ASN A 9 -6.02 -16.06 9.52
N LEU A 10 -5.89 -15.74 8.24
CA LEU A 10 -4.73 -15.02 7.72
C LEU A 10 -4.80 -13.62 8.34
N ASN A 11 -4.15 -13.48 9.50
CA ASN A 11 -3.90 -12.19 10.08
C ASN A 11 -3.19 -11.34 9.03
N ALA A 12 -3.60 -10.11 8.92
CA ALA A 12 -2.96 -9.12 8.10
C ALA A 12 -1.44 -9.07 8.42
N GLN A 13 -0.58 -9.20 7.41
CA GLN A 13 0.86 -9.42 7.61
C GLN A 13 1.69 -8.73 6.53
N VAL A 14 2.91 -8.35 6.91
CA VAL A 14 3.92 -7.84 5.99
C VAL A 14 5.05 -8.86 5.86
N PHE A 15 5.45 -9.14 4.62
CA PHE A 15 6.55 -10.05 4.32
C PHE A 15 7.60 -9.36 3.46
N ASN A 16 8.83 -9.88 3.54
CA ASN A 16 9.91 -9.51 2.64
C ASN A 16 10.64 -10.77 2.16
N PHE A 17 11.20 -10.69 0.96
CA PHE A 17 12.18 -11.64 0.43
C PHE A 17 13.06 -10.92 -0.59
N THR A 18 14.15 -11.54 -1.02
CA THR A 18 15.05 -10.97 -2.01
C THR A 18 15.20 -11.89 -3.22
N SER A 19 15.45 -11.29 -4.38
CA SER A 19 15.90 -11.94 -5.60
C SER A 19 17.16 -11.24 -6.15
N GLU A 20 17.87 -11.90 -7.03
CA GLU A 20 18.98 -11.31 -7.77
C GLU A 20 18.57 -11.13 -9.23
N GLU A 21 18.67 -9.91 -9.74
CA GLU A 21 18.34 -9.56 -11.12
C GLU A 21 19.44 -8.65 -11.68
N GLU A 22 20.06 -9.06 -12.79
CA GLU A 22 21.14 -8.30 -13.47
C GLU A 22 22.25 -7.83 -12.52
N GLY A 23 22.64 -8.69 -11.54
CA GLY A 23 23.68 -8.38 -10.56
C GLY A 23 23.27 -7.40 -9.46
N LYS A 24 21.97 -7.09 -9.35
CA LYS A 24 21.42 -6.27 -8.26
C LYS A 24 20.54 -7.13 -7.34
N SER A 25 20.67 -6.93 -6.05
CA SER A 25 19.76 -7.51 -5.07
C SER A 25 18.47 -6.68 -5.04
N ILE A 26 17.34 -7.36 -5.23
CA ILE A 26 16.01 -6.76 -5.28
C ILE A 26 15.23 -7.19 -4.05
N THR A 27 14.76 -6.24 -3.29
CA THR A 27 13.82 -6.47 -2.18
C THR A 27 12.39 -6.49 -2.71
N HIS A 28 11.68 -7.57 -2.39
CA HIS A 28 10.24 -7.71 -2.58
C HIS A 28 9.54 -7.49 -1.24
N LYS A 29 8.70 -6.50 -1.14
CA LYS A 29 7.86 -6.23 0.01
C LYS A 29 6.42 -6.58 -0.31
N VAL A 30 5.82 -7.44 0.51
CA VAL A 30 4.44 -7.89 0.36
C VAL A 30 3.61 -7.39 1.53
N LEU A 31 2.52 -6.69 1.25
CA LEU A 31 1.47 -6.36 2.19
C LEU A 31 0.26 -7.26 1.88
N LEU A 32 -0.19 -8.02 2.86
CA LEU A 32 -1.24 -9.02 2.70
C LEU A 32 -2.24 -8.93 3.85
N ASP A 33 -3.52 -8.70 3.57
CA ASP A 33 -4.60 -8.93 4.53
C ASP A 33 -5.48 -10.13 4.11
N SER A 34 -6.67 -10.27 4.65
CA SER A 34 -7.55 -11.41 4.36
C SER A 34 -8.03 -11.51 2.90
N GLU A 35 -7.86 -10.47 2.09
CA GLU A 35 -8.45 -10.40 0.74
C GLU A 35 -7.60 -9.64 -0.28
N TYR A 36 -6.66 -8.81 0.19
CA TYR A 36 -5.92 -7.89 -0.66
C TYR A 36 -4.42 -8.08 -0.52
N PHE A 37 -3.74 -8.04 -1.65
CA PHE A 37 -2.32 -8.26 -1.81
C PHE A 37 -1.68 -7.07 -2.51
N ILE A 38 -0.51 -6.65 -2.03
CA ILE A 38 0.37 -5.74 -2.76
C ILE A 38 1.78 -6.30 -2.71
N GLU A 39 2.46 -6.37 -3.85
CA GLU A 39 3.91 -6.57 -3.95
C GLU A 39 4.55 -5.28 -4.46
N THR A 40 5.64 -4.87 -3.84
CA THR A 40 6.49 -3.78 -4.32
C THR A 40 7.94 -4.22 -4.35
N GLN A 41 8.61 -3.92 -5.46
CA GLN A 41 10.00 -4.24 -5.71
C GLN A 41 10.83 -2.95 -5.72
N TYR A 42 11.99 -3.01 -5.08
CA TYR A 42 12.99 -1.93 -5.09
C TYR A 42 14.39 -2.51 -4.92
N VAL A 43 15.40 -1.79 -5.41
CA VAL A 43 16.81 -2.18 -5.25
C VAL A 43 17.15 -2.18 -3.76
N THR A 44 17.74 -3.25 -3.24
CA THR A 44 17.96 -3.44 -1.80
C THR A 44 18.81 -2.34 -1.18
N ASP A 45 19.92 -1.98 -1.83
CA ASP A 45 20.88 -1.03 -1.27
C ASP A 45 20.48 0.43 -1.41
N SER A 46 19.88 0.80 -2.55
CA SER A 46 19.53 2.19 -2.87
C SER A 46 18.08 2.54 -2.57
N ASN A 47 17.23 1.55 -2.32
CA ASN A 47 15.77 1.67 -2.23
C ASN A 47 15.13 2.30 -3.49
N GLU A 48 15.82 2.26 -4.63
CA GLU A 48 15.31 2.71 -5.91
C GLU A 48 14.10 1.88 -6.31
N PHE A 49 12.96 2.52 -6.53
CA PHE A 49 11.71 1.86 -6.90
C PHE A 49 11.83 1.19 -8.26
N ILE A 50 11.38 -0.06 -8.36
CA ILE A 50 11.35 -0.84 -9.61
C ILE A 50 9.90 -1.00 -10.08
N SER A 51 9.06 -1.63 -9.28
CA SER A 51 7.67 -1.91 -9.66
C SER A 51 6.76 -2.11 -8.46
N THR A 52 5.45 -1.99 -8.70
CA THR A 52 4.43 -2.41 -7.74
C THR A 52 3.18 -2.89 -8.46
N ARG A 53 2.54 -3.91 -7.88
CA ARG A 53 1.28 -4.48 -8.36
C ARG A 53 0.46 -4.99 -7.19
N GLY A 54 -0.84 -4.96 -7.32
CA GLY A 54 -1.71 -5.41 -6.25
C GLY A 54 -3.17 -5.47 -6.65
N GLY A 55 -3.93 -6.19 -5.85
CA GLY A 55 -5.35 -6.42 -6.05
C GLY A 55 -5.89 -7.50 -5.12
N PHE A 56 -7.07 -7.98 -5.42
CA PHE A 56 -7.71 -9.05 -4.66
C PHE A 56 -7.11 -10.40 -4.99
N TYR A 57 -7.10 -11.30 -4.03
CA TYR A 57 -6.56 -12.64 -4.23
C TYR A 57 -7.50 -13.74 -3.74
N GLU A 58 -7.28 -14.92 -4.27
CA GLU A 58 -7.83 -16.19 -3.79
C GLU A 58 -6.67 -17.13 -3.46
N LEU A 59 -6.77 -17.84 -2.33
CA LEU A 59 -5.80 -18.90 -2.01
C LEU A 59 -6.29 -20.21 -2.63
N LYS A 60 -5.53 -20.74 -3.61
CA LYS A 60 -5.82 -22.00 -4.29
C LYS A 60 -4.56 -22.87 -4.29
N GLU A 61 -4.69 -24.10 -3.78
CA GLU A 61 -3.58 -25.09 -3.78
C GLU A 61 -2.26 -24.54 -3.18
N GLY A 62 -2.38 -23.72 -2.13
CA GLY A 62 -1.22 -23.10 -1.48
C GLY A 62 -0.57 -21.97 -2.25
N MET A 63 -1.21 -21.49 -3.31
CA MET A 63 -0.79 -20.31 -4.09
C MET A 63 -1.80 -19.17 -3.98
N TYR A 64 -1.31 -17.96 -3.93
CA TYR A 64 -2.13 -16.74 -3.99
C TYR A 64 -2.36 -16.37 -5.46
N LEU A 65 -3.55 -16.64 -5.98
CA LEU A 65 -3.97 -16.13 -7.30
C LEU A 65 -4.44 -14.69 -7.14
N VAL A 66 -3.57 -13.74 -7.48
CA VAL A 66 -3.87 -12.31 -7.37
C VAL A 66 -4.44 -11.80 -8.68
N ARG A 67 -5.60 -11.13 -8.61
CA ARG A 67 -6.19 -10.34 -9.71
C ARG A 67 -5.87 -8.88 -9.48
N PHE A 68 -5.05 -8.30 -10.35
CA PHE A 68 -4.56 -6.94 -10.18
C PHE A 68 -5.63 -5.88 -10.40
N GLU A 69 -5.73 -4.93 -9.49
CA GLU A 69 -6.36 -3.64 -9.71
C GLU A 69 -5.37 -2.64 -10.32
N PHE A 70 -4.08 -2.86 -10.06
CA PHE A 70 -2.99 -2.08 -10.64
C PHE A 70 -1.74 -2.93 -10.84
N ASN A 71 -0.99 -2.57 -11.87
CA ASN A 71 0.32 -3.11 -12.19
C ASN A 71 1.14 -1.96 -12.82
N SER A 72 2.22 -1.53 -12.16
CA SER A 72 3.04 -0.40 -12.65
C SER A 72 3.72 -0.71 -14.00
N ASN A 73 3.90 -2.00 -14.31
CA ASN A 73 4.54 -2.48 -15.53
C ASN A 73 3.52 -2.95 -16.60
N PHE A 74 2.23 -2.66 -16.41
CA PHE A 74 1.18 -3.15 -17.30
C PHE A 74 1.40 -2.81 -18.77
N SER A 75 2.00 -1.66 -19.07
CA SER A 75 2.33 -1.27 -20.45
C SER A 75 3.36 -2.18 -21.13
N SER A 76 4.19 -2.87 -20.35
CA SER A 76 5.24 -3.77 -20.86
C SER A 76 4.87 -5.25 -20.75
N ASP A 77 4.18 -5.66 -19.66
CA ASP A 77 3.90 -7.07 -19.39
C ASP A 77 2.45 -7.48 -19.63
N SER A 78 1.51 -6.51 -19.68
CA SER A 78 0.06 -6.73 -19.84
C SER A 78 -0.56 -7.70 -18.82
N LEU A 79 0.12 -7.95 -17.68
CA LEU A 79 -0.33 -8.91 -16.69
C LEU A 79 -1.49 -8.35 -15.87
N LYS A 80 -2.60 -9.09 -15.84
CA LYS A 80 -3.80 -8.82 -15.02
C LYS A 80 -3.91 -9.76 -13.82
N THR A 81 -3.20 -10.89 -13.86
CA THR A 81 -3.21 -11.90 -12.80
C THR A 81 -1.83 -12.52 -12.66
N LEU A 82 -1.51 -12.99 -11.47
CA LEU A 82 -0.29 -13.75 -11.21
C LEU A 82 -0.49 -14.68 -10.01
N ASN A 83 0.15 -15.86 -10.07
CA ASN A 83 0.21 -16.79 -8.94
C ASN A 83 1.48 -16.57 -8.13
N TYR A 84 1.34 -16.44 -6.82
CA TYR A 84 2.45 -16.26 -5.89
C TYR A 84 2.56 -17.46 -4.96
N LYS A 85 3.80 -17.91 -4.74
CA LYS A 85 4.15 -18.88 -3.69
C LYS A 85 4.82 -18.15 -2.53
N SER A 86 4.38 -18.42 -1.31
CA SER A 86 4.92 -17.79 -0.09
C SER A 86 6.15 -18.50 0.49
N THR A 87 6.70 -19.51 -0.17
CA THR A 87 7.79 -20.35 0.37
C THR A 87 9.07 -19.60 0.73
N LYS A 88 9.33 -18.45 0.10
CA LYS A 88 10.49 -17.59 0.36
C LYS A 88 10.15 -16.39 1.26
N TRP A 89 8.90 -16.19 1.61
CA TRP A 89 8.47 -15.00 2.34
C TRP A 89 8.92 -15.08 3.80
N LYS A 90 9.56 -14.01 4.26
CA LYS A 90 9.95 -13.82 5.66
C LYS A 90 9.05 -12.76 6.27
N GLN A 91 8.30 -13.10 7.30
CA GLN A 91 7.40 -12.17 7.97
C GLN A 91 8.20 -11.07 8.66
N SER A 92 7.79 -9.83 8.45
CA SER A 92 8.30 -8.67 9.19
C SER A 92 7.75 -8.67 10.60
N LYS A 93 8.50 -8.07 11.54
CA LYS A 93 8.00 -7.85 12.90
C LYS A 93 6.77 -6.94 12.83
N ALA A 94 5.65 -7.41 13.35
CA ALA A 94 4.44 -6.61 13.46
C ALA A 94 4.63 -5.50 14.49
N LEU A 95 4.28 -4.27 14.11
CA LEU A 95 4.23 -3.10 14.99
C LEU A 95 2.78 -2.65 15.05
N LYS A 96 2.08 -3.04 16.12
CA LYS A 96 0.68 -2.63 16.30
C LYS A 96 0.61 -1.10 16.36
N GLN A 97 -0.28 -0.52 15.56
CA GLN A 97 -0.56 0.91 15.51
C GLN A 97 -2.04 1.16 15.78
N ASP A 98 -2.40 2.36 16.23
CA ASP A 98 -3.79 2.74 16.48
C ASP A 98 -4.62 2.80 15.20
N HIS A 99 -3.95 2.93 14.07
CA HIS A 99 -4.57 3.18 12.78
C HIS A 99 -4.02 2.21 11.72
N SER A 100 -4.88 1.37 11.17
CA SER A 100 -4.52 0.39 10.13
C SER A 100 -5.68 0.16 9.16
N GLY A 101 -5.40 -0.50 8.04
CA GLY A 101 -6.37 -0.89 7.03
C GLY A 101 -6.15 -0.24 5.67
N LYS A 102 -7.12 -0.42 4.79
CA LYS A 102 -7.12 0.12 3.42
C LYS A 102 -7.96 1.40 3.37
N TRP A 103 -7.40 2.46 2.81
CA TRP A 103 -8.01 3.78 2.75
C TRP A 103 -7.99 4.32 1.34
N LEU A 104 -9.12 4.86 0.88
CA LEU A 104 -9.25 5.50 -0.41
C LEU A 104 -9.30 7.02 -0.25
N MET A 105 -8.52 7.74 -1.05
CA MET A 105 -8.57 9.19 -1.11
C MET A 105 -9.98 9.66 -1.47
N ALA A 106 -10.67 10.29 -0.54
CA ALA A 106 -12.08 10.69 -0.65
C ALA A 106 -12.27 12.21 -0.75
N GLY A 107 -11.25 13.00 -0.44
CA GLY A 107 -11.42 14.46 -0.50
C GLY A 107 -10.21 15.24 0.00
N ARG A 108 -10.36 16.56 -0.05
CA ARG A 108 -9.39 17.52 0.48
C ARG A 108 -10.10 18.73 1.05
N VAL A 109 -9.49 19.33 2.07
CA VAL A 109 -9.89 20.65 2.55
C VAL A 109 -8.89 21.68 2.04
N ARG A 110 -9.37 22.74 1.39
CA ARG A 110 -8.57 23.88 0.93
C ARG A 110 -9.25 25.17 1.32
N ASN A 111 -8.53 26.07 1.98
CA ASN A 111 -9.06 27.34 2.47
C ASN A 111 -10.34 27.15 3.32
N GLY A 112 -10.36 26.13 4.18
CA GLY A 112 -11.52 25.80 5.01
C GLY A 112 -12.68 25.11 4.27
N VAL A 113 -12.60 24.96 2.94
CA VAL A 113 -13.67 24.33 2.14
C VAL A 113 -13.34 22.87 1.86
N GLU A 114 -14.22 22.00 2.29
CA GLU A 114 -14.14 20.56 1.99
C GLU A 114 -14.65 20.28 0.57
N LYS A 115 -13.84 19.54 -0.21
CA LYS A 115 -14.23 19.04 -1.53
C LYS A 115 -14.09 17.54 -1.53
N ARG A 116 -15.19 16.82 -1.71
CA ARG A 116 -15.26 15.37 -1.81
C ARG A 116 -15.11 14.89 -3.26
N ARG A 117 -14.65 13.67 -3.42
CA ARG A 117 -14.66 12.93 -4.68
C ARG A 117 -15.21 11.52 -4.44
N THR A 118 -15.77 10.91 -5.47
CA THR A 118 -16.18 9.51 -5.40
C THR A 118 -14.98 8.57 -5.24
N THR A 119 -15.17 7.52 -4.45
CA THR A 119 -14.21 6.42 -4.27
C THR A 119 -14.61 5.19 -5.09
N SER A 120 -15.81 5.16 -5.70
CA SER A 120 -16.30 4.07 -6.55
C SER A 120 -15.78 4.11 -7.99
N GLY A 121 -15.32 5.28 -8.48
CA GLY A 121 -14.81 5.42 -9.85
C GLY A 121 -13.51 4.64 -10.10
N ALA A 122 -13.16 4.45 -11.36
CA ALA A 122 -11.96 3.71 -11.78
C ALA A 122 -10.64 4.35 -11.30
N ARG A 123 -10.58 5.69 -11.21
CA ARG A 123 -9.42 6.41 -10.69
C ARG A 123 -9.36 6.35 -9.17
N LYS A 124 -8.38 5.64 -8.65
CA LYS A 124 -8.19 5.44 -7.20
C LYS A 124 -6.84 5.97 -6.73
N THR A 125 -6.79 6.37 -5.48
CA THR A 125 -5.56 6.44 -4.70
C THR A 125 -5.83 5.65 -3.43
N LEU A 126 -5.17 4.51 -3.32
CA LEU A 126 -5.25 3.62 -2.18
C LEU A 126 -4.06 3.89 -1.26
N LYS A 127 -4.30 3.94 0.05
CA LYS A 127 -3.26 3.85 1.07
C LYS A 127 -3.55 2.63 1.93
N PHE A 128 -2.60 1.71 2.01
CA PHE A 128 -2.68 0.51 2.82
C PHE A 128 -1.71 0.64 4.00
N LEU A 129 -2.27 0.61 5.20
CA LEU A 129 -1.57 0.70 6.48
C LEU A 129 -1.64 -0.64 7.17
N LEU A 130 -0.49 -1.25 7.49
CA LEU A 130 -0.43 -2.59 8.03
C LEU A 130 0.84 -2.81 8.84
N ASP A 131 0.69 -3.22 10.11
CA ASP A 131 1.81 -3.61 10.98
C ASP A 131 2.97 -2.60 11.02
N GLY A 132 2.68 -1.30 11.06
CA GLY A 132 3.68 -0.25 11.05
C GLY A 132 4.31 0.01 9.68
N HIS A 133 3.79 -0.61 8.62
CA HIS A 133 4.19 -0.34 7.23
C HIS A 133 3.06 0.31 6.46
N PHE A 134 3.40 1.19 5.54
CA PHE A 134 2.42 1.80 4.65
C PHE A 134 2.85 1.73 3.19
N GLN A 135 1.86 1.78 2.33
CA GLN A 135 2.02 2.06 0.92
C GLN A 135 0.84 2.86 0.42
N TRP A 136 1.08 3.92 -0.34
CA TRP A 136 0.07 4.54 -1.17
C TRP A 136 0.33 4.23 -2.64
N THR A 137 -0.73 4.04 -3.42
CA THR A 137 -0.66 3.82 -4.86
C THR A 137 -1.80 4.55 -5.55
N ALA A 138 -1.49 5.32 -6.59
CA ALA A 138 -2.45 6.02 -7.42
C ALA A 138 -2.52 5.35 -8.80
N PHE A 139 -3.72 4.89 -9.21
CA PHE A 139 -3.94 4.07 -10.38
C PHE A 139 -5.35 4.23 -10.97
N ASN A 140 -5.58 3.61 -12.12
CA ASN A 140 -6.88 3.45 -12.74
C ASN A 140 -7.15 1.96 -12.95
N THR A 141 -8.27 1.45 -12.43
CA THR A 141 -8.61 0.01 -12.45
C THR A 141 -9.06 -0.50 -13.82
N GLU A 142 -9.53 0.38 -14.70
CA GLU A 142 -10.00 0.01 -16.05
C GLU A 142 -8.85 -0.01 -17.06
N THR A 143 -8.01 1.01 -17.03
CA THR A 143 -6.92 1.18 -17.98
C THR A 143 -5.58 0.66 -17.49
N PHE A 144 -5.48 0.23 -16.22
CA PHE A 144 -4.25 -0.11 -15.52
C PHE A 144 -3.20 1.02 -15.51
N LYS A 145 -3.57 2.25 -15.85
CA LYS A 145 -2.65 3.37 -15.83
C LYS A 145 -2.15 3.63 -14.42
N PHE A 146 -0.85 3.40 -14.21
CA PHE A 146 -0.13 3.73 -12.99
C PHE A 146 0.22 5.22 -12.96
N HIS A 147 0.04 5.87 -11.80
CA HIS A 147 0.31 7.29 -11.63
C HIS A 147 1.38 7.58 -10.57
N GLY A 148 1.74 6.60 -9.76
CA GLY A 148 2.77 6.71 -8.75
C GLY A 148 2.44 5.92 -7.49
N SER A 149 3.49 5.60 -6.75
CA SER A 149 3.45 4.93 -5.45
C SER A 149 4.58 5.40 -4.56
N GLY A 150 4.41 5.23 -3.27
CA GLY A 150 5.44 5.40 -2.27
C GLY A 150 5.06 4.65 -1.02
N GLY A 151 6.05 4.25 -0.24
CA GLY A 151 5.81 3.49 0.96
C GLY A 151 7.02 3.46 1.89
N GLY A 152 6.83 2.84 3.03
CA GLY A 152 7.84 2.77 4.06
C GLY A 152 7.28 2.25 5.37
N THR A 153 7.70 2.85 6.47
CA THR A 153 7.18 2.56 7.81
C THR A 153 6.39 3.76 8.33
N TYR A 154 5.47 3.51 9.26
CA TYR A 154 4.74 4.56 9.94
C TYR A 154 4.55 4.27 11.41
N THR A 155 4.33 5.32 12.17
CA THR A 155 3.76 5.26 13.52
C THR A 155 2.50 6.10 13.57
N ALA A 156 1.49 5.63 14.32
CA ALA A 156 0.24 6.34 14.53
C ALA A 156 -0.17 6.20 15.99
N GLN A 157 -0.11 7.28 16.74
CA GLN A 157 -0.40 7.29 18.16
C GLN A 157 -0.90 8.69 18.58
N GLU A 158 -1.98 8.74 19.35
CA GLU A 158 -2.51 9.97 19.97
C GLU A 158 -2.70 11.16 19.02
N GLY A 159 -3.09 10.87 17.76
CA GLY A 159 -3.31 11.88 16.73
C GLY A 159 -2.07 12.30 15.94
N ASP A 160 -0.88 11.79 16.31
CA ASP A 160 0.33 11.95 15.52
C ASP A 160 0.49 10.77 14.56
N TYR A 161 0.82 11.08 13.30
CA TYR A 161 1.08 10.10 12.25
C TYR A 161 2.39 10.47 11.54
N ILE A 162 3.38 9.60 11.62
CA ILE A 162 4.72 9.86 11.09
C ILE A 162 5.05 8.78 10.06
N GLU A 163 5.37 9.19 8.83
CA GLU A 163 5.85 8.32 7.76
C GLU A 163 7.38 8.43 7.63
N THR A 164 8.07 7.28 7.51
CA THR A 164 9.46 7.22 7.05
C THR A 164 9.49 6.54 5.69
N ILE A 165 9.95 7.25 4.67
CA ILE A 165 9.90 6.80 3.27
C ILE A 165 11.02 5.78 3.00
N THR A 166 10.65 4.56 2.57
CA THR A 166 11.60 3.54 2.10
C THR A 166 11.79 3.61 0.59
N TYR A 167 10.73 3.82 -0.18
CA TYR A 167 10.78 3.93 -1.64
C TYR A 167 9.76 4.95 -2.16
N PHE A 168 10.08 5.59 -3.28
CA PHE A 168 9.19 6.57 -3.91
C PHE A 168 9.35 6.54 -5.43
N SER A 169 8.30 6.14 -6.15
CA SER A 169 8.36 5.85 -7.59
C SER A 169 8.69 7.03 -8.51
N ARG A 170 8.61 8.25 -8.02
CA ARG A 170 8.80 9.46 -8.82
C ARG A 170 10.10 10.19 -8.54
N ASP A 171 10.72 9.95 -7.39
CA ASP A 171 11.85 10.73 -6.93
C ASP A 171 12.56 9.99 -5.80
N ASN A 172 13.66 9.31 -6.13
CA ASN A 172 14.42 8.53 -5.16
C ASN A 172 15.09 9.39 -4.07
N SER A 173 15.23 10.69 -4.27
CA SER A 173 15.75 11.62 -3.25
C SER A 173 14.84 11.75 -2.02
N ARG A 174 13.61 11.23 -2.11
CA ARG A 174 12.66 11.17 -0.99
C ARG A 174 12.90 10.01 -0.03
N VAL A 175 13.74 9.06 -0.39
CA VAL A 175 14.11 7.92 0.47
C VAL A 175 14.79 8.46 1.74
N GLY A 176 14.38 7.92 2.89
CA GLY A 176 14.83 8.35 4.21
C GLY A 176 14.11 9.58 4.78
N ALA A 177 13.27 10.26 4.00
CA ALA A 177 12.52 11.41 4.51
C ALA A 177 11.54 10.98 5.61
N VAL A 178 11.51 11.74 6.70
CA VAL A 178 10.56 11.59 7.81
C VAL A 178 9.52 12.71 7.68
N LEU A 179 8.27 12.31 7.57
CA LEU A 179 7.15 13.19 7.28
C LEU A 179 6.17 13.17 8.45
N PRO A 180 6.13 14.20 9.30
CA PRO A 180 5.17 14.30 10.37
C PRO A 180 3.83 14.83 9.86
N PHE A 181 2.75 14.20 10.33
CA PHE A 181 1.36 14.58 10.07
C PHE A 181 0.56 14.50 11.37
N ARG A 182 -0.58 15.16 11.37
CA ARG A 182 -1.66 14.96 12.36
C ARG A 182 -2.76 14.14 11.72
N TYR A 183 -3.45 13.32 12.53
CA TYR A 183 -4.63 12.62 12.07
C TYR A 183 -5.78 12.68 13.07
N ASP A 184 -6.98 12.55 12.54
CA ASP A 184 -8.22 12.44 13.30
C ASP A 184 -9.15 11.47 12.57
N LEU A 185 -9.81 10.57 13.29
CA LEU A 185 -10.78 9.62 12.76
C LEU A 185 -12.20 10.12 13.03
N LYS A 186 -12.99 10.32 11.98
CA LYS A 186 -14.38 10.77 12.05
C LYS A 186 -15.29 9.78 11.33
N GLY A 187 -15.85 8.84 12.08
CA GLY A 187 -16.60 7.73 11.51
C GLY A 187 -15.74 6.87 10.63
N MET A 188 -16.07 6.78 9.34
CA MET A 188 -15.30 6.01 8.35
C MET A 188 -14.18 6.82 7.69
N ASP A 189 -14.01 8.07 8.06
CA ASP A 189 -13.03 8.97 7.46
C ASP A 189 -11.80 9.19 8.34
N TRP A 190 -10.66 9.19 7.70
CA TRP A 190 -9.38 9.59 8.23
C TRP A 190 -9.00 10.96 7.68
N HIS A 191 -8.97 11.94 8.55
CA HIS A 191 -8.54 13.30 8.28
C HIS A 191 -7.03 13.40 8.49
N HIS A 192 -6.28 13.67 7.44
CA HIS A 192 -4.81 13.64 7.38
C HIS A 192 -4.26 15.02 7.05
N GLN A 193 -3.50 15.60 7.96
CA GLN A 193 -3.04 16.98 7.88
C GLN A 193 -1.53 17.08 8.07
N GLY A 194 -0.88 17.94 7.29
CA GLY A 194 0.57 18.18 7.38
C GLY A 194 1.09 18.97 6.20
N MET A 195 2.34 18.70 5.84
CA MET A 195 2.97 19.27 4.65
C MET A 195 3.09 18.22 3.55
N ASN A 196 2.81 18.63 2.31
CA ASN A 196 3.06 17.77 1.16
C ASN A 196 4.56 17.72 0.80
N SER A 197 4.93 16.90 -0.19
CA SER A 197 6.32 16.75 -0.65
C SER A 197 6.98 18.04 -1.16
N LYS A 198 6.21 19.12 -1.35
CA LYS A 198 6.71 20.46 -1.77
C LYS A 198 6.70 21.46 -0.62
N GLY A 199 6.52 21.02 0.63
CA GLY A 199 6.46 21.88 1.81
C GLY A 199 5.22 22.79 1.90
N LYS A 200 4.15 22.47 1.16
CA LYS A 200 2.89 23.23 1.21
C LYS A 200 1.88 22.54 2.14
N PRO A 201 1.08 23.28 2.90
CA PRO A 201 0.02 22.74 3.73
C PRO A 201 -0.89 21.79 2.95
N MET A 202 -1.22 20.68 3.56
CA MET A 202 -2.06 19.62 3.00
C MET A 202 -3.08 19.18 4.03
N TYR A 203 -4.34 19.06 3.58
CA TYR A 203 -5.39 18.43 4.35
C TYR A 203 -6.15 17.47 3.43
N GLU A 204 -5.98 16.18 3.67
CA GLU A 204 -6.60 15.13 2.88
C GLU A 204 -7.61 14.36 3.72
N ILE A 205 -8.66 13.86 3.06
CA ILE A 205 -9.68 13.01 3.66
C ILE A 205 -9.64 11.68 2.95
N TRP A 206 -9.44 10.65 3.73
CA TRP A 206 -9.38 9.26 3.29
C TRP A 206 -10.55 8.51 3.90
N THR A 207 -11.30 7.77 3.10
CA THR A 207 -12.41 6.92 3.59
C THR A 207 -11.93 5.47 3.68
N LYS A 208 -12.30 4.79 4.76
CA LYS A 208 -11.98 3.39 4.92
C LYS A 208 -12.57 2.58 3.76
N ARG A 209 -11.74 1.78 3.10
CA ARG A 209 -12.23 0.87 2.07
C ARG A 209 -12.92 -0.30 2.76
N VAL A 210 -14.22 -0.40 2.55
CA VAL A 210 -15.04 -1.59 2.85
C VAL A 210 -15.36 -2.26 1.53
N ASN A 211 -15.38 -3.58 1.50
CA ASN A 211 -15.75 -4.36 0.31
C ASN A 211 -17.22 -4.64 0.31
#